data_10c4d52c558dc0007837fb7295d4fd2d
#
_entry.id   10c4d52c558dc0007837fb7295d4fd2d
#
_cell.length_a   1.000
_cell.length_b   1.000
_cell.length_c   1.000
_cell.angle_alpha   90.00
_cell.angle_beta   90.00
_cell.angle_gamma   90.00
#
_symmetry.space_group_name_H-M   'P 1'
#
loop_
_entity.id
_entity.type
_entity.pdbx_description
1 polymer ?
#
loop_
_entity_poly.entity_id
_entity_poly.type
_entity_poly.pdbx_seq_one_letter_code
_entity_poly.pdbx_strand_id
1 'polypeptide(L)'
;MCLAASFSISAMAQHKQYEEEVAFWKERIATLASDEFGGRKPLTEYETKTINYIADEFQKLGLQPANNGSYFQPVREISTFARPEKNRIRVKAAKGSMDLNFPDDIVVWTLRGQKKIVVPNTDFVFVGFGINAPEYNWNDYEGIDVKGKIVIAMVNDPGYYDKNLFRGRNMTYYGRWTYKL
;
A
#
# COMPACT_ATOMS: atom_id res chain seq x y z
N MET A 1 37.52 41.21 -22.42
CA MET A 1 36.19 40.95 -22.99
C MET A 1 35.88 39.47 -23.24
N CYS A 2 36.70 38.49 -22.82
CA CYS A 2 36.49 37.05 -23.08
C CYS A 2 35.77 36.29 -21.97
N LEU A 3 35.66 36.81 -20.74
CA LEU A 3 35.04 36.08 -19.60
C LEU A 3 33.50 36.01 -19.64
N ALA A 4 32.83 36.99 -20.23
CA ALA A 4 31.36 37.00 -20.30
C ALA A 4 30.79 36.01 -21.33
N ALA A 5 31.51 35.70 -22.40
CA ALA A 5 31.09 34.78 -23.45
C ALA A 5 31.09 33.30 -22.95
N SER A 6 32.06 32.94 -22.08
CA SER A 6 32.17 31.59 -21.54
C SER A 6 31.03 31.22 -20.57
N PHE A 7 30.53 32.19 -19.80
CA PHE A 7 29.40 31.98 -18.87
C PHE A 7 28.07 31.79 -19.61
N SER A 8 27.86 32.47 -20.69
CA SER A 8 26.61 32.37 -21.50
C SER A 8 26.51 31.01 -22.21
N ILE A 9 27.63 30.49 -22.72
CA ILE A 9 27.67 29.20 -23.41
C ILE A 9 27.39 28.04 -22.41
N SER A 10 27.96 28.11 -21.20
CA SER A 10 27.70 27.07 -20.16
C SER A 10 26.26 27.10 -19.70
N ALA A 11 25.63 28.25 -19.51
CA ALA A 11 24.23 28.34 -19.12
C ALA A 11 23.26 27.82 -20.20
N MET A 12 23.55 28.10 -21.48
CA MET A 12 22.77 27.55 -22.60
C MET A 12 22.91 26.05 -22.74
N ALA A 13 24.10 25.51 -22.53
CA ALA A 13 24.33 24.07 -22.56
C ALA A 13 23.59 23.33 -21.41
N GLN A 14 23.61 23.89 -20.20
CA GLN A 14 22.84 23.36 -19.06
C GLN A 14 21.33 23.42 -19.31
N HIS A 15 20.83 24.52 -19.88
CA HIS A 15 19.41 24.63 -20.18
C HIS A 15 18.97 23.59 -21.22
N LYS A 16 19.75 23.41 -22.28
CA LYS A 16 19.48 22.40 -23.30
C LYS A 16 19.48 21.00 -22.73
N GLN A 17 20.46 20.66 -21.90
CA GLN A 17 20.54 19.37 -21.22
C GLN A 17 19.29 19.13 -20.34
N TYR A 18 18.87 20.16 -19.60
CA TYR A 18 17.66 20.08 -18.77
C TYR A 18 16.40 19.82 -19.60
N GLU A 19 16.25 20.50 -20.74
CA GLU A 19 15.11 20.29 -21.63
C GLU A 19 15.10 18.88 -22.22
N GLU A 20 16.26 18.34 -22.61
CA GLU A 20 16.40 16.98 -23.10
C GLU A 20 16.05 15.95 -22.02
N GLU A 21 16.48 16.14 -20.78
CA GLU A 21 16.12 15.29 -19.63
C GLU A 21 14.62 15.36 -19.35
N VAL A 22 14.02 16.53 -19.36
CA VAL A 22 12.57 16.71 -19.16
C VAL A 22 11.78 16.01 -20.27
N ALA A 23 12.20 16.13 -21.52
CA ALA A 23 11.56 15.46 -22.65
C ALA A 23 11.65 13.93 -22.52
N PHE A 24 12.83 13.43 -22.14
CA PHE A 24 13.08 12.02 -21.89
C PHE A 24 12.12 11.44 -20.84
N TRP A 25 11.95 12.12 -19.72
CA TRP A 25 11.04 11.66 -18.67
C TRP A 25 9.57 11.80 -19.06
N LYS A 26 9.19 12.90 -19.72
CA LYS A 26 7.80 13.10 -20.18
C LYS A 26 7.35 11.99 -21.13
N GLU A 27 8.18 11.58 -22.06
CA GLU A 27 7.87 10.51 -23.02
C GLU A 27 7.60 9.19 -22.28
N ARG A 28 8.46 8.82 -21.35
CA ARG A 28 8.33 7.57 -20.59
C ARG A 28 7.12 7.56 -19.68
N ILE A 29 6.87 8.68 -19.00
CA ILE A 29 5.68 8.84 -18.16
C ILE A 29 4.42 8.77 -19.02
N ALA A 30 4.38 9.43 -20.16
CA ALA A 30 3.23 9.41 -21.07
C ALA A 30 2.96 8.00 -21.59
N THR A 31 4.01 7.27 -21.96
CA THR A 31 3.90 5.86 -22.40
C THR A 31 3.33 4.98 -21.30
N LEU A 32 3.93 5.00 -20.11
CA LEU A 32 3.49 4.18 -18.99
C LEU A 32 2.10 4.57 -18.43
N ALA A 33 1.69 5.82 -18.61
CA ALA A 33 0.38 6.32 -18.18
C ALA A 33 -0.72 6.14 -19.25
N SER A 34 -0.37 5.67 -20.45
CA SER A 34 -1.34 5.47 -21.52
C SER A 34 -2.31 4.32 -21.20
N ASP A 35 -3.49 4.34 -21.83
CA ASP A 35 -4.52 3.32 -21.70
C ASP A 35 -4.03 1.94 -22.14
N GLU A 36 -3.05 1.89 -23.03
CA GLU A 36 -2.42 0.64 -23.47
C GLU A 36 -1.74 -0.15 -22.35
N PHE A 37 -1.34 0.54 -21.27
CA PHE A 37 -0.73 -0.10 -20.10
C PHE A 37 -1.73 -0.45 -19.00
N GLY A 38 -3.05 -0.19 -19.21
CA GLY A 38 -4.15 -0.64 -18.34
C GLY A 38 -3.94 -0.37 -16.86
N GLY A 39 -3.34 0.80 -16.52
CA GLY A 39 -2.95 1.14 -15.15
C GLY A 39 -1.81 0.29 -14.58
N ARG A 40 -1.10 -0.49 -15.41
CA ARG A 40 0.03 -1.37 -15.01
C ARG A 40 -0.38 -2.40 -13.97
N LYS A 41 -1.64 -2.87 -14.06
CA LYS A 41 -2.26 -3.71 -13.04
C LYS A 41 -1.49 -5.05 -12.88
N PRO A 42 -1.03 -5.39 -11.66
CA PRO A 42 -0.37 -6.65 -11.37
C PRO A 42 -1.25 -7.87 -11.70
N LEU A 43 -0.63 -9.00 -12.00
CA LEU A 43 -1.26 -10.28 -12.37
C LEU A 43 -2.15 -10.19 -13.63
N THR A 44 -1.85 -9.26 -14.53
CA THR A 44 -2.51 -9.11 -15.84
C THR A 44 -1.47 -8.99 -16.95
N GLU A 45 -1.92 -9.00 -18.21
CA GLU A 45 -1.07 -8.70 -19.37
C GLU A 45 -0.40 -7.32 -19.29
N TYR A 46 -1.02 -6.36 -18.61
CA TYR A 46 -0.49 -5.02 -18.43
C TYR A 46 0.75 -4.99 -17.54
N GLU A 47 0.85 -5.88 -16.55
CA GLU A 47 2.08 -6.08 -15.80
C GLU A 47 3.21 -6.54 -16.72
N THR A 48 2.97 -7.62 -17.50
CA THR A 48 3.96 -8.17 -18.42
C THR A 48 4.42 -7.11 -19.44
N LYS A 49 3.50 -6.33 -19.99
CA LYS A 49 3.81 -5.22 -20.90
C LYS A 49 4.68 -4.17 -20.21
N THR A 50 4.36 -3.83 -18.96
CA THR A 50 5.08 -2.82 -18.19
C THR A 50 6.52 -3.23 -17.88
N ILE A 51 6.70 -4.44 -17.34
CA ILE A 51 8.05 -4.90 -16.97
C ILE A 51 8.94 -5.09 -18.19
N ASN A 52 8.40 -5.56 -19.32
CA ASN A 52 9.14 -5.67 -20.57
C ASN A 52 9.56 -4.30 -21.10
N TYR A 53 8.65 -3.32 -21.10
CA TYR A 53 8.98 -1.95 -21.50
C TYR A 53 10.13 -1.37 -20.66
N ILE A 54 10.10 -1.56 -19.34
CA ILE A 54 11.16 -1.09 -18.45
C ILE A 54 12.48 -1.81 -18.72
N ALA A 55 12.45 -3.13 -18.94
CA ALA A 55 13.65 -3.90 -19.26
C ALA A 55 14.27 -3.44 -20.59
N ASP A 56 13.45 -3.18 -21.60
CA ASP A 56 13.90 -2.65 -22.91
C ASP A 56 14.55 -1.26 -22.77
N GLU A 57 13.97 -0.38 -21.95
CA GLU A 57 14.55 0.93 -21.67
C GLU A 57 15.90 0.81 -20.92
N PHE A 58 16.03 -0.10 -19.97
CA PHE A 58 17.30 -0.38 -19.29
C PHE A 58 18.36 -0.88 -20.29
N GLN A 59 17.98 -1.76 -21.20
CA GLN A 59 18.87 -2.26 -22.23
C GLN A 59 19.32 -1.15 -23.19
N LYS A 60 18.41 -0.27 -23.63
CA LYS A 60 18.73 0.90 -24.47
C LYS A 60 19.71 1.86 -23.81
N LEU A 61 19.64 1.99 -22.48
CA LEU A 61 20.56 2.80 -21.68
C LEU A 61 21.90 2.09 -21.42
N GLY A 62 22.09 0.87 -21.89
CA GLY A 62 23.34 0.10 -21.70
C GLY A 62 23.51 -0.49 -20.31
N LEU A 63 22.45 -0.48 -19.47
CA LEU A 63 22.48 -1.11 -18.16
C LEU A 63 22.59 -2.63 -18.30
N GLN A 64 23.40 -3.25 -17.46
CA GLN A 64 23.53 -4.69 -17.45
C GLN A 64 22.50 -5.35 -16.52
N PRO A 65 21.95 -6.51 -16.86
CA PRO A 65 21.02 -7.22 -16.02
C PRO A 65 21.70 -7.71 -14.73
N ALA A 66 21.18 -7.29 -13.57
CA ALA A 66 21.83 -7.51 -12.27
C ALA A 66 21.41 -8.82 -11.59
N ASN A 67 20.24 -9.37 -11.91
CA ASN A 67 19.71 -10.57 -11.26
C ASN A 67 20.08 -11.84 -12.03
N ASN A 68 21.32 -12.36 -11.83
CA ASN A 68 21.80 -13.57 -12.50
C ASN A 68 21.63 -13.54 -14.04
N GLY A 69 21.90 -12.38 -14.65
CA GLY A 69 21.75 -12.19 -16.09
C GLY A 69 20.31 -11.86 -16.53
N SER A 70 19.42 -11.54 -15.60
CA SER A 70 18.04 -11.12 -15.86
C SER A 70 17.77 -9.71 -15.38
N TYR A 71 16.95 -8.95 -16.10
CA TYR A 71 16.37 -7.69 -15.62
C TYR A 71 15.22 -7.89 -14.64
N PHE A 72 14.71 -9.12 -14.49
CA PHE A 72 13.54 -9.44 -13.71
C PHE A 72 13.89 -10.13 -12.41
N GLN A 73 13.21 -9.74 -11.33
CA GLN A 73 13.20 -10.45 -10.06
C GLN A 73 11.82 -11.08 -9.87
N PRO A 74 11.71 -12.42 -9.80
CA PRO A 74 10.43 -13.07 -9.53
C PRO A 74 9.90 -12.70 -8.15
N VAL A 75 8.66 -12.24 -8.10
CA VAL A 75 7.90 -11.98 -6.87
C VAL A 75 6.65 -12.84 -6.88
N ARG A 76 6.41 -13.56 -5.80
CA ARG A 76 5.18 -14.36 -5.68
C ARG A 76 4.04 -13.46 -5.24
N GLU A 77 3.05 -13.33 -6.08
CA GLU A 77 1.84 -12.57 -5.79
C GLU A 77 0.61 -13.48 -5.72
N ILE A 78 -0.42 -13.06 -4.99
CA ILE A 78 -1.69 -13.75 -4.86
C ILE A 78 -2.80 -12.73 -5.01
N SER A 79 -3.69 -12.95 -5.98
CA SER A 79 -4.91 -12.16 -6.11
C SER A 79 -6.04 -12.80 -5.31
N THR A 80 -6.71 -12.01 -4.50
CA THR A 80 -7.89 -12.42 -3.73
C THR A 80 -9.12 -11.65 -4.19
N PHE A 81 -10.23 -12.38 -4.38
CA PHE A 81 -11.50 -11.81 -4.79
C PHE A 81 -12.55 -12.07 -3.72
N ALA A 82 -13.17 -11.02 -3.20
CA ALA A 82 -14.34 -11.15 -2.35
C ALA A 82 -15.57 -11.49 -3.21
N ARG A 83 -16.37 -12.43 -2.74
CA ARG A 83 -17.65 -12.81 -3.39
C ARG A 83 -18.80 -12.42 -2.46
N PRO A 84 -19.58 -11.38 -2.82
CA PRO A 84 -20.62 -10.82 -1.95
C PRO A 84 -21.62 -11.88 -1.45
N GLU A 85 -22.04 -12.78 -2.32
CA GLU A 85 -23.01 -13.82 -2.04
C GLU A 85 -22.59 -14.86 -1.00
N LYS A 86 -21.28 -14.90 -0.67
CA LYS A 86 -20.68 -15.85 0.29
C LYS A 86 -20.13 -15.19 1.56
N ASN A 87 -20.17 -13.88 1.62
CA ASN A 87 -19.60 -13.12 2.73
C ASN A 87 -20.72 -12.62 3.66
N ARG A 88 -21.09 -13.46 4.62
CA ARG A 88 -22.00 -13.13 5.70
C ARG A 88 -21.34 -13.43 7.04
N ILE A 89 -21.35 -12.46 7.93
CA ILE A 89 -20.85 -12.62 9.29
C ILE A 89 -22.03 -12.44 10.24
N ARG A 90 -22.24 -13.42 11.12
CA ARG A 90 -23.23 -13.30 12.20
C ARG A 90 -22.51 -13.03 13.51
N VAL A 91 -22.83 -11.92 14.14
CA VAL A 91 -22.38 -11.54 15.46
C VAL A 91 -23.49 -11.82 16.46
N LYS A 92 -23.21 -12.58 17.50
CA LYS A 92 -24.14 -12.85 18.62
C LYS A 92 -23.67 -12.06 19.84
N ALA A 93 -24.59 -11.39 20.51
CA ALA A 93 -24.35 -10.67 21.74
C ALA A 93 -25.44 -11.02 22.78
N ALA A 94 -25.26 -10.66 24.03
CA ALA A 94 -26.21 -10.92 25.11
C ALA A 94 -27.61 -10.33 24.84
N LYS A 95 -27.70 -9.23 24.10
CA LYS A 95 -28.95 -8.52 23.77
C LYS A 95 -29.54 -8.88 22.40
N GLY A 96 -28.95 -9.84 21.66
CA GLY A 96 -29.43 -10.23 20.35
C GLY A 96 -28.32 -10.61 19.39
N SER A 97 -28.68 -10.75 18.12
CA SER A 97 -27.72 -11.03 17.04
C SER A 97 -27.90 -10.05 15.88
N MET A 98 -26.83 -9.80 15.14
CA MET A 98 -26.86 -9.04 13.89
C MET A 98 -26.14 -9.83 12.80
N ASP A 99 -26.63 -9.69 11.57
CA ASP A 99 -25.97 -10.18 10.37
C ASP A 99 -25.32 -8.99 9.67
N LEU A 100 -24.04 -9.13 9.33
CA LEU A 100 -23.27 -8.17 8.54
C LEU A 100 -23.12 -8.71 7.14
N ASN A 101 -23.56 -7.96 6.14
CA ASN A 101 -23.57 -8.33 4.75
C ASN A 101 -22.50 -7.55 3.98
N PHE A 102 -21.77 -8.24 3.11
CA PHE A 102 -20.86 -7.60 2.18
C PHE A 102 -21.64 -7.07 0.96
N PRO A 103 -21.35 -5.91 0.42
CA PRO A 103 -20.36 -4.93 0.91
C PRO A 103 -20.95 -3.84 1.82
N ASP A 104 -22.24 -3.89 2.12
CA ASP A 104 -22.98 -2.77 2.72
C ASP A 104 -22.56 -2.51 4.18
N ASP A 105 -22.41 -3.59 4.95
CA ASP A 105 -22.08 -3.52 6.37
C ASP A 105 -20.61 -3.80 6.64
N ILE A 106 -19.94 -4.57 5.76
CA ILE A 106 -18.57 -5.04 5.99
C ILE A 106 -17.85 -5.30 4.67
N VAL A 107 -16.54 -5.03 4.66
CA VAL A 107 -15.61 -5.47 3.62
C VAL A 107 -14.73 -6.57 4.21
N VAL A 108 -14.59 -7.69 3.48
CA VAL A 108 -13.81 -8.85 3.92
C VAL A 108 -12.68 -9.11 2.93
N TRP A 109 -11.46 -9.22 3.43
CA TRP A 109 -10.31 -9.67 2.67
C TRP A 109 -9.36 -10.49 3.54
N THR A 110 -8.37 -11.13 2.94
CA THR A 110 -7.35 -11.89 3.65
C THR A 110 -5.98 -11.70 3.03
N LEU A 111 -4.96 -11.60 3.86
CA LEU A 111 -3.54 -11.65 3.46
C LEU A 111 -2.98 -13.08 3.48
N ARG A 112 -3.77 -14.06 3.92
CA ARG A 112 -3.36 -15.47 3.99
C ARG A 112 -3.56 -16.12 2.63
N GLY A 113 -2.50 -16.64 2.01
CA GLY A 113 -2.53 -17.37 0.75
C GLY A 113 -3.12 -18.78 0.87
N GLN A 114 -4.21 -18.95 1.61
CA GLN A 114 -4.88 -20.24 1.84
C GLN A 114 -6.19 -20.32 1.07
N LYS A 115 -6.48 -21.49 0.49
CA LYS A 115 -7.73 -21.74 -0.25
C LYS A 115 -8.98 -21.61 0.61
N LYS A 116 -8.87 -21.87 1.89
CA LYS A 116 -9.97 -21.82 2.85
C LYS A 116 -9.45 -21.42 4.22
N ILE A 117 -10.12 -20.47 4.83
CA ILE A 117 -9.92 -20.09 6.23
C ILE A 117 -11.22 -20.34 6.96
N VAL A 118 -11.16 -21.02 8.09
CA VAL A 118 -12.31 -21.25 8.96
C VAL A 118 -12.03 -20.54 10.27
N VAL A 119 -12.88 -19.57 10.59
CA VAL A 119 -12.91 -18.95 11.91
C VAL A 119 -14.04 -19.64 12.68
N PRO A 120 -13.72 -20.44 13.71
CA PRO A 120 -14.75 -21.08 14.52
C PRO A 120 -15.56 -20.05 15.31
N ASN A 121 -16.60 -20.51 16.00
CA ASN A 121 -17.35 -19.65 16.91
C ASN A 121 -16.39 -19.11 17.99
N THR A 122 -16.01 -17.83 17.87
CA THR A 122 -14.91 -17.22 18.61
C THR A 122 -15.37 -15.89 19.18
N ASP A 123 -14.95 -15.62 20.41
CA ASP A 123 -15.28 -14.37 21.09
C ASP A 123 -14.63 -13.16 20.42
N PHE A 124 -15.32 -12.04 20.49
CA PHE A 124 -14.79 -10.73 20.13
C PHE A 124 -14.25 -10.00 21.36
N VAL A 125 -13.16 -9.27 21.16
CA VAL A 125 -12.61 -8.36 22.15
C VAL A 125 -12.33 -7.02 21.51
N PHE A 126 -12.83 -5.94 22.12
CA PHE A 126 -12.56 -4.59 21.69
C PHE A 126 -11.33 -4.06 22.44
N VAL A 127 -10.35 -3.55 21.69
CA VAL A 127 -9.06 -3.07 22.21
C VAL A 127 -8.81 -1.61 21.83
N GLY A 128 -9.84 -0.77 21.84
CA GLY A 128 -9.67 0.64 21.50
C GLY A 128 -9.09 0.84 20.09
N PHE A 129 -7.94 1.48 19.99
CA PHE A 129 -7.23 1.68 18.73
C PHE A 129 -6.30 0.52 18.37
N GLY A 130 -6.11 -0.48 19.25
CA GLY A 130 -5.21 -1.61 19.00
C GLY A 130 -3.74 -1.18 18.84
N ILE A 131 -3.29 -0.26 19.67
CA ILE A 131 -1.96 0.34 19.62
C ILE A 131 -1.14 -0.09 20.84
N ASN A 132 0.12 -0.49 20.57
CA ASN A 132 1.17 -0.58 21.58
C ASN A 132 2.32 0.33 21.12
N ALA A 133 2.43 1.50 21.77
CA ALA A 133 3.38 2.56 21.45
C ALA A 133 4.04 3.06 22.76
N PRO A 134 5.09 2.37 23.22
CA PRO A 134 5.76 2.71 24.49
C PRO A 134 6.28 4.15 24.54
N GLU A 135 6.73 4.69 23.41
CA GLU A 135 7.21 6.08 23.32
C GLU A 135 6.13 7.14 23.53
N TYR A 136 4.86 6.75 23.40
CA TYR A 136 3.69 7.57 23.76
C TYR A 136 3.08 7.17 25.11
N ASN A 137 3.74 6.21 25.83
CA ASN A 137 3.20 5.61 27.05
C ASN A 137 1.77 5.09 26.86
N TRP A 138 1.55 4.39 25.73
CA TRP A 138 0.24 3.91 25.30
C TRP A 138 0.25 2.42 25.00
N ASN A 139 -0.67 1.67 25.62
CA ASN A 139 -0.86 0.26 25.35
C ASN A 139 -2.35 -0.13 25.50
N ASP A 140 -3.04 -0.26 24.38
CA ASP A 140 -4.45 -0.68 24.35
C ASP A 140 -4.67 -2.15 24.72
N TYR A 141 -3.61 -2.94 24.81
CA TYR A 141 -3.66 -4.35 25.14
C TYR A 141 -3.37 -4.66 26.62
N GLU A 142 -3.09 -3.61 27.42
CA GLU A 142 -2.74 -3.81 28.83
C GLU A 142 -3.92 -4.42 29.60
N GLY A 143 -3.66 -5.57 30.25
CA GLY A 143 -4.68 -6.31 31.02
C GLY A 143 -5.75 -7.00 30.18
N ILE A 144 -5.63 -7.03 28.84
CA ILE A 144 -6.60 -7.67 27.96
C ILE A 144 -6.01 -8.95 27.37
N ASP A 145 -6.66 -10.10 27.62
CA ASP A 145 -6.34 -11.35 26.93
C ASP A 145 -7.00 -11.41 25.55
N VAL A 146 -6.18 -11.37 24.51
CA VAL A 146 -6.61 -11.44 23.10
C VAL A 146 -6.35 -12.81 22.46
N LYS A 147 -5.72 -13.73 23.18
CA LYS A 147 -5.31 -15.02 22.62
C LYS A 147 -6.51 -15.84 22.15
N GLY A 148 -6.50 -16.20 20.87
CA GLY A 148 -7.56 -17.00 20.23
C GLY A 148 -8.88 -16.25 20.03
N LYS A 149 -8.91 -14.92 20.20
CA LYS A 149 -10.09 -14.10 20.03
C LYS A 149 -10.02 -13.27 18.73
N ILE A 150 -11.17 -12.80 18.29
CA ILE A 150 -11.25 -11.83 17.20
C ILE A 150 -11.12 -10.43 17.80
N VAL A 151 -10.08 -9.70 17.42
CA VAL A 151 -9.83 -8.35 17.91
C VAL A 151 -10.62 -7.35 17.08
N ILE A 152 -11.34 -6.46 17.74
CA ILE A 152 -11.97 -5.27 17.13
C ILE A 152 -11.16 -4.06 17.54
N ALA A 153 -10.63 -3.33 16.56
CA ALA A 153 -9.89 -2.10 16.78
C ALA A 153 -10.41 -0.98 15.88
N MET A 154 -10.35 0.25 16.36
CA MET A 154 -10.65 1.45 15.58
C MET A 154 -9.47 1.78 14.66
N VAL A 155 -9.77 2.22 13.44
CA VAL A 155 -8.78 2.89 12.57
C VAL A 155 -8.48 4.27 13.16
N ASN A 156 -7.30 4.80 12.87
CA ASN A 156 -6.76 6.02 13.45
C ASN A 156 -6.05 5.79 14.80
N ASP A 157 -5.63 6.85 15.47
CA ASP A 157 -5.00 6.85 16.79
C ASP A 157 -5.70 7.82 17.73
N PRO A 158 -5.40 7.79 19.03
CA PRO A 158 -6.04 8.64 20.03
C PRO A 158 -5.96 10.14 19.74
N GLY A 159 -4.92 10.60 19.05
CA GLY A 159 -4.74 12.00 18.66
C GLY A 159 -5.86 12.55 17.79
N TYR A 160 -6.59 11.69 17.07
CA TYR A 160 -7.74 12.11 16.26
C TYR A 160 -8.86 12.72 17.13
N TYR A 161 -9.07 12.16 18.33
CA TYR A 161 -10.10 12.60 19.26
C TYR A 161 -9.58 13.58 20.32
N ASP A 162 -8.31 13.42 20.75
CA ASP A 162 -7.65 14.33 21.67
C ASP A 162 -6.33 14.85 21.08
N LYS A 163 -6.33 16.14 20.72
CA LYS A 163 -5.17 16.82 20.12
C LYS A 163 -3.90 16.83 20.98
N ASN A 164 -4.01 16.52 22.27
CA ASN A 164 -2.88 16.48 23.18
C ASN A 164 -2.18 15.10 23.18
N LEU A 165 -2.79 14.09 22.54
CA LEU A 165 -2.27 12.74 22.44
C LEU A 165 -1.58 12.53 21.10
N PHE A 166 -0.57 11.69 21.05
CA PHE A 166 0.21 11.33 19.86
C PHE A 166 0.70 12.58 19.10
N ARG A 167 0.23 12.79 17.86
CA ARG A 167 0.53 13.97 17.03
C ARG A 167 -0.72 14.80 16.73
N GLY A 168 -1.67 14.79 17.63
CA GLY A 168 -2.96 15.42 17.45
C GLY A 168 -3.70 14.84 16.24
N ARG A 169 -4.39 15.67 15.47
CA ARG A 169 -5.16 15.22 14.29
C ARG A 169 -4.32 14.66 13.15
N ASN A 170 -3.00 14.79 13.20
CA ASN A 170 -2.12 14.20 12.21
C ASN A 170 -1.91 12.71 12.53
N MET A 171 -2.57 11.85 11.75
CA MET A 171 -2.47 10.40 11.93
C MET A 171 -1.01 9.95 11.94
N THR A 172 -0.62 9.23 13.00
CA THR A 172 0.69 8.58 13.08
C THR A 172 0.69 7.27 12.31
N TYR A 173 1.86 6.60 12.24
CA TYR A 173 1.96 5.25 11.70
C TYR A 173 1.00 4.27 12.42
N TYR A 174 0.84 4.42 13.73
CA TYR A 174 -0.04 3.59 14.55
C TYR A 174 -1.52 3.71 14.19
N GLY A 175 -1.95 4.85 13.64
CA GLY A 175 -3.32 5.06 13.22
C GLY A 175 -3.72 4.30 11.95
N ARG A 176 -2.74 3.81 11.18
CA ARG A 176 -3.00 3.16 9.90
C ARG A 176 -3.57 1.75 10.10
N TRP A 177 -4.53 1.39 9.26
CA TRP A 177 -5.08 0.04 9.26
C TRP A 177 -4.03 -1.05 8.99
N THR A 178 -2.99 -0.73 8.20
CA THR A 178 -1.86 -1.62 7.92
C THR A 178 -0.98 -1.92 9.14
N TYR A 179 -0.98 -1.04 10.14
CA TYR A 179 -0.30 -1.32 11.41
C TYR A 179 -1.06 -2.35 12.25
N LYS A 180 -2.40 -2.40 12.13
CA LYS A 180 -3.28 -3.22 12.96
C LYS A 180 -3.45 -4.67 12.46
N LEU A 181 -2.80 -5.02 11.32
CA LEU A 181 -2.84 -6.35 10.70
C LEU A 181 -1.65 -7.26 11.18
#